data_07d49a72152bb55938dd7c30302b6b7d
#
_entry.id   07d49a72152bb55938dd7c30302b6b7d
#
_cell.length_a   1.000
_cell.length_b   1.000
_cell.length_c   1.000
_cell.angle_alpha   90.00
_cell.angle_beta   90.00
_cell.angle_gamma   90.00
#
_symmetry.space_group_name_H-M   'P 1'
#
loop_
_entity.id
_entity.type
_entity.pdbx_description
1 polymer ?
#
loop_
_entity_poly.entity_id
_entity_poly.type
_entity_poly.pdbx_seq_one_letter_code
_entity_poly.pdbx_strand_id
1 'polypeptide(L)'
;MKKTAEICLVLFLTLSFLGSCGTKMQETRTHTETKNSQEEEKSVSIGVSFDSFVIERWLRDRDAFVSAADKLGAEVNVQNANGDLQEQIEQIRYLIKKQVDVLVVVAADCQALSKVMLEAKDAGISTISYDRLVQNADSDLYISFDNEKVGEYMAEALMKEIPEGGEIFMLQGPEEDNNVKLVRDGFERVIKGSGLEVVYQAHCPGWLAEQAAEDLNEGLKQFPDVKGIMCGNDDIASQVVNTLAETRRAGSLAVVGQDGDIAACQRIVEGTQTMTAYKSVESLAEKAAAMAVKLAKGENLGLDGKTMNDGSYDVPCYFMEPEYVSRENMDQVIIEGGVHSRDDVYLNVQK
;
A
#
# COMPACT_ATOMS: atom_id res chain seq x y z
N MET A 1 3.80 31.28 61.26
CA MET A 1 4.79 32.38 61.40
C MET A 1 4.81 33.11 60.05
N LYS A 2 4.13 34.23 60.01
CA LYS A 2 4.61 35.60 59.87
C LYS A 2 5.35 35.83 58.54
N LYS A 3 4.64 36.53 57.61
CA LYS A 3 4.74 37.98 57.20
C LYS A 3 5.81 38.13 56.13
N THR A 4 5.69 38.95 55.11
CA THR A 4 5.06 40.27 54.92
C THR A 4 4.97 40.58 53.41
N ALA A 5 3.94 41.39 53.10
CA ALA A 5 3.74 42.12 51.87
C ALA A 5 4.71 43.33 51.77
N GLU A 6 4.99 43.79 50.54
CA GLU A 6 5.24 45.22 50.32
C GLU A 6 4.70 45.69 48.98
N ILE A 7 3.88 46.72 49.12
CA ILE A 7 3.25 47.56 48.09
C ILE A 7 4.22 48.73 47.84
N CYS A 8 4.43 49.12 46.59
CA CYS A 8 4.90 50.45 46.28
C CYS A 8 4.10 51.06 45.12
N LEU A 9 3.44 52.08 45.51
CA LEU A 9 2.61 53.05 44.79
C LEU A 9 3.47 54.25 44.43
N VAL A 10 2.98 55.17 43.56
CA VAL A 10 3.40 56.55 43.29
C VAL A 10 4.07 56.75 41.92
N LEU A 11 3.75 57.69 41.07
CA LEU A 11 3.01 58.96 41.13
C LEU A 11 2.73 59.51 39.71
N PHE A 12 1.65 60.20 39.57
CA PHE A 12 1.24 61.07 38.45
C PHE A 12 2.23 62.23 38.24
N LEU A 13 2.42 62.62 36.98
CA LEU A 13 2.75 63.99 36.65
C LEU A 13 2.13 64.40 35.31
N THR A 14 1.15 65.28 35.39
CA THR A 14 0.55 66.11 34.34
C THR A 14 1.46 67.26 33.99
N LEU A 15 1.63 67.56 32.72
CA LEU A 15 2.01 68.89 32.28
C LEU A 15 1.27 69.23 30.98
N SER A 16 0.40 70.23 31.11
CA SER A 16 -0.26 70.89 29.99
C SER A 16 0.66 71.98 29.46
N PHE A 17 0.75 72.15 28.18
CA PHE A 17 1.07 73.48 27.57
C PHE A 17 0.29 73.75 26.29
N LEU A 18 -0.28 74.88 26.24
CA LEU A 18 -1.13 75.46 25.21
C LEU A 18 -0.28 76.04 24.05
N GLY A 19 -0.85 75.98 22.86
CA GLY A 19 -0.88 77.10 21.93
C GLY A 19 0.05 77.03 20.70
N SER A 20 -0.50 76.92 19.52
CA SER A 20 -0.45 77.97 18.52
C SER A 20 -1.11 77.52 17.20
N CYS A 21 -2.01 78.37 16.71
CA CYS A 21 -2.67 78.33 15.41
C CYS A 21 -1.65 78.29 14.23
N GLY A 22 -1.87 77.47 13.24
CA GLY A 22 -1.27 77.56 11.93
C GLY A 22 -2.05 76.74 10.92
N THR A 23 -3.00 77.47 10.25
CA THR A 23 -3.75 76.97 9.10
C THR A 23 -2.83 76.46 7.95
N LYS A 24 -2.93 75.18 7.60
CA LYS A 24 -2.53 74.72 6.26
C LYS A 24 -3.38 73.51 5.83
N MET A 25 -3.77 73.60 4.59
CA MET A 25 -4.62 72.74 3.77
C MET A 25 -4.54 71.23 4.06
N GLN A 26 -5.73 70.69 4.18
CA GLN A 26 -6.03 69.27 4.31
C GLN A 26 -5.93 68.60 2.94
N GLU A 27 -4.84 67.88 2.69
CA GLU A 27 -4.78 66.85 1.65
C GLU A 27 -5.35 65.56 2.23
N THR A 28 -6.54 65.19 1.83
CA THR A 28 -7.19 63.93 2.17
C THR A 28 -6.47 62.82 1.38
N ARG A 29 -5.46 62.20 1.97
CA ARG A 29 -4.97 60.90 1.49
C ARG A 29 -5.86 59.80 2.04
N THR A 30 -6.79 59.34 1.19
CA THR A 30 -7.48 58.06 1.37
C THR A 30 -6.48 56.96 1.29
N HIS A 31 -5.98 56.45 2.43
CA HIS A 31 -5.36 55.16 2.49
C HIS A 31 -6.43 54.09 2.26
N THR A 32 -6.54 53.63 1.03
CA THR A 32 -7.22 52.36 0.75
C THR A 32 -6.29 51.25 1.26
N GLU A 33 -6.53 50.78 2.49
CA GLU A 33 -6.00 49.53 2.95
C GLU A 33 -6.61 48.43 2.05
N THR A 34 -5.85 48.01 1.05
CA THR A 34 -6.12 46.77 0.36
C THR A 34 -5.86 45.66 1.37
N LYS A 35 -6.90 45.20 2.04
CA LYS A 35 -6.87 43.92 2.73
C LYS A 35 -6.58 42.86 1.67
N ASN A 36 -5.31 42.53 1.55
CA ASN A 36 -4.87 41.30 0.89
C ASN A 36 -5.31 40.15 1.79
N SER A 37 -6.58 39.72 1.68
CA SER A 37 -7.02 38.45 2.19
C SER A 37 -6.35 37.41 1.29
N GLN A 38 -5.12 37.03 1.61
CA GLN A 38 -4.65 35.69 1.26
C GLN A 38 -5.60 34.76 2.03
N GLU A 39 -6.60 34.22 1.38
CA GLU A 39 -7.23 32.99 1.82
C GLU A 39 -6.05 31.99 1.92
N GLU A 40 -5.67 31.61 3.14
CA GLU A 40 -4.80 30.46 3.36
C GLU A 40 -5.53 29.28 2.69
N GLU A 41 -5.00 28.81 1.58
CA GLU A 41 -5.51 27.64 0.88
C GLU A 41 -5.43 26.48 1.90
N LYS A 42 -6.60 26.03 2.39
CA LYS A 42 -6.69 24.95 3.39
C LYS A 42 -5.91 23.76 2.86
N SER A 43 -4.91 23.27 3.61
CA SER A 43 -4.15 22.07 3.21
C SER A 43 -5.12 20.90 3.07
N VAL A 44 -4.90 20.07 2.04
CA VAL A 44 -5.67 18.84 1.84
C VAL A 44 -5.38 17.89 2.99
N SER A 45 -6.41 17.34 3.62
CA SER A 45 -6.32 16.36 4.71
C SER A 45 -6.66 14.96 4.21
N ILE A 46 -5.71 14.03 4.30
CA ILE A 46 -5.87 12.64 3.83
C ILE A 46 -5.81 11.71 5.04
N GLY A 47 -6.83 10.87 5.21
CA GLY A 47 -6.81 9.74 6.14
C GLY A 47 -6.37 8.47 5.42
N VAL A 48 -5.40 7.75 5.98
CA VAL A 48 -4.97 6.46 5.44
C VAL A 48 -5.16 5.38 6.51
N SER A 49 -5.88 4.31 6.18
CA SER A 49 -6.10 3.17 7.08
C SER A 49 -5.48 1.91 6.48
N PHE A 50 -4.46 1.38 7.16
CA PHE A 50 -3.84 0.10 6.84
C PHE A 50 -4.45 -1.02 7.67
N ASP A 51 -4.57 -2.20 7.07
CA ASP A 51 -4.94 -3.44 7.76
C ASP A 51 -3.92 -3.81 8.84
N SER A 52 -2.65 -3.87 8.44
CA SER A 52 -1.50 -4.19 9.32
C SER A 52 -0.19 -3.76 8.67
N PHE A 53 0.92 -3.93 9.40
CA PHE A 53 2.28 -3.85 8.86
C PHE A 53 3.00 -5.21 8.93
N VAL A 54 2.23 -6.31 8.86
CA VAL A 54 2.79 -7.67 8.84
C VAL A 54 3.56 -7.92 7.55
N ILE A 55 3.01 -7.51 6.41
CA ILE A 55 3.70 -7.58 5.11
C ILE A 55 4.71 -6.43 5.04
N GLU A 56 5.98 -6.73 4.77
CA GLU A 56 7.09 -5.77 4.78
C GLU A 56 6.83 -4.54 3.90
N ARG A 57 6.25 -4.74 2.71
CA ARG A 57 6.00 -3.66 1.74
C ARG A 57 5.17 -2.51 2.30
N TRP A 58 4.22 -2.76 3.22
CA TRP A 58 3.31 -1.71 3.72
C TRP A 58 4.01 -0.55 4.43
N LEU A 59 5.19 -0.79 5.01
CA LEU A 59 6.01 0.29 5.56
C LEU A 59 6.56 1.20 4.46
N ARG A 60 6.98 0.63 3.34
CA ARG A 60 7.47 1.38 2.17
C ARG A 60 6.33 2.14 1.49
N ASP A 61 5.17 1.48 1.28
CA ASP A 61 3.95 2.13 0.76
C ASP A 61 3.57 3.35 1.60
N ARG A 62 3.52 3.20 2.93
CA ARG A 62 3.21 4.29 3.86
C ARG A 62 4.19 5.45 3.73
N ASP A 63 5.47 5.17 3.78
CA ASP A 63 6.52 6.20 3.79
C ASP A 63 6.55 6.96 2.46
N ALA A 64 6.43 6.25 1.34
CA ALA A 64 6.34 6.84 0.01
C ALA A 64 5.07 7.69 -0.16
N PHE A 65 3.91 7.18 0.29
CA PHE A 65 2.63 7.91 0.25
C PHE A 65 2.70 9.22 1.05
N VAL A 66 3.15 9.14 2.31
CA VAL A 66 3.27 10.31 3.20
C VAL A 66 4.24 11.34 2.63
N SER A 67 5.41 10.88 2.15
CA SER A 67 6.40 11.77 1.53
C SER A 67 5.87 12.45 0.26
N ALA A 68 5.12 11.72 -0.58
CA ALA A 68 4.55 12.28 -1.80
C ALA A 68 3.42 13.28 -1.50
N ALA A 69 2.56 12.98 -0.54
CA ALA A 69 1.48 13.86 -0.10
C ALA A 69 2.02 15.16 0.50
N ASP A 70 3.06 15.09 1.34
CA ASP A 70 3.73 16.26 1.93
C ASP A 70 4.31 17.19 0.84
N LYS A 71 4.98 16.63 -0.17
CA LYS A 71 5.49 17.39 -1.33
C LYS A 71 4.38 18.11 -2.11
N LEU A 72 3.15 17.60 -2.03
CA LEU A 72 1.96 18.19 -2.67
C LEU A 72 1.19 19.14 -1.75
N GLY A 73 1.69 19.38 -0.51
CA GLY A 73 1.09 20.26 0.47
C GLY A 73 -0.14 19.66 1.19
N ALA A 74 -0.23 18.33 1.23
CA ALA A 74 -1.30 17.62 1.93
C ALA A 74 -0.82 17.06 3.27
N GLU A 75 -1.72 17.06 4.27
CA GLU A 75 -1.49 16.44 5.58
C GLU A 75 -2.04 15.02 5.59
N VAL A 76 -1.28 14.06 6.14
CA VAL A 76 -1.68 12.65 6.18
C VAL A 76 -1.84 12.18 7.62
N ASN A 77 -3.01 11.59 7.92
CA ASN A 77 -3.30 10.89 9.17
C ASN A 77 -3.30 9.38 8.91
N VAL A 78 -2.25 8.70 9.35
CA VAL A 78 -2.07 7.25 9.15
C VAL A 78 -2.61 6.49 10.35
N GLN A 79 -3.43 5.47 10.10
CA GLN A 79 -3.96 4.52 11.07
C GLN A 79 -3.49 3.09 10.69
N ASN A 80 -3.28 2.24 11.70
CA ASN A 80 -2.91 0.84 11.52
C ASN A 80 -3.77 -0.03 12.44
N ALA A 81 -4.53 -0.93 11.87
CA ALA A 81 -5.47 -1.79 12.60
C ALA A 81 -4.80 -3.04 13.21
N ASN A 82 -3.52 -3.30 12.92
CA ASN A 82 -2.78 -4.48 13.41
C ASN A 82 -3.49 -5.82 13.13
N GLY A 83 -4.22 -5.91 12.01
CA GLY A 83 -4.96 -7.10 11.60
C GLY A 83 -6.34 -7.25 12.26
N ASP A 84 -6.77 -6.29 13.09
CA ASP A 84 -8.10 -6.30 13.72
C ASP A 84 -9.11 -5.53 12.87
N LEU A 85 -10.05 -6.25 12.27
CA LEU A 85 -11.10 -5.67 11.43
C LEU A 85 -11.97 -4.65 12.18
N GLN A 86 -12.31 -4.94 13.45
CA GLN A 86 -13.14 -4.02 14.23
C GLN A 86 -12.39 -2.72 14.55
N GLU A 87 -11.12 -2.83 14.87
CA GLU A 87 -10.23 -1.68 15.05
C GLU A 87 -10.15 -0.87 13.76
N GLN A 88 -10.04 -1.52 12.58
CA GLN A 88 -10.02 -0.80 11.31
C GLN A 88 -11.31 -0.02 11.06
N ILE A 89 -12.47 -0.61 11.34
CA ILE A 89 -13.77 0.07 11.22
C ILE A 89 -13.83 1.30 12.14
N GLU A 90 -13.36 1.19 13.39
CA GLU A 90 -13.36 2.30 14.34
C GLU A 90 -12.37 3.40 13.94
N GLN A 91 -11.22 3.05 13.41
CA GLN A 91 -10.24 3.99 12.87
C GLN A 91 -10.77 4.74 11.64
N ILE A 92 -11.45 4.06 10.72
CA ILE A 92 -12.11 4.70 9.59
C ILE A 92 -13.18 5.69 10.09
N ARG A 93 -14.02 5.32 11.05
CA ARG A 93 -15.00 6.25 11.67
C ARG A 93 -14.33 7.43 12.38
N TYR A 94 -13.17 7.21 13.00
CA TYR A 94 -12.37 8.31 13.55
C TYR A 94 -11.93 9.28 12.45
N LEU A 95 -11.44 8.78 11.30
CA LEU A 95 -11.06 9.62 10.16
C LEU A 95 -12.26 10.37 9.57
N ILE A 96 -13.43 9.71 9.47
CA ILE A 96 -14.69 10.38 9.08
C ILE A 96 -15.04 11.52 10.05
N LYS A 97 -14.95 11.28 11.35
CA LYS A 97 -15.19 12.31 12.38
C LYS A 97 -14.18 13.46 12.31
N LYS A 98 -12.96 13.20 11.86
CA LYS A 98 -11.94 14.23 11.61
C LYS A 98 -12.23 15.05 10.36
N GLN A 99 -13.20 14.65 9.55
CA GLN A 99 -13.57 15.30 8.30
C GLN A 99 -12.37 15.44 7.35
N VAL A 100 -11.63 14.34 7.16
CA VAL A 100 -10.60 14.27 6.12
C VAL A 100 -11.22 14.52 4.74
N ASP A 101 -10.49 15.10 3.82
CA ASP A 101 -10.99 15.37 2.48
C ASP A 101 -11.02 14.07 1.64
N VAL A 102 -10.07 13.16 1.90
CA VAL A 102 -9.96 11.85 1.24
C VAL A 102 -9.64 10.76 2.25
N LEU A 103 -10.28 9.61 2.12
CA LEU A 103 -10.02 8.38 2.86
C LEU A 103 -9.39 7.34 1.92
N VAL A 104 -8.20 6.86 2.26
CA VAL A 104 -7.47 5.80 1.55
C VAL A 104 -7.43 4.56 2.43
N VAL A 105 -7.86 3.41 1.91
CA VAL A 105 -8.01 2.19 2.71
C VAL A 105 -7.29 1.01 2.05
N VAL A 106 -6.40 0.37 2.81
CA VAL A 106 -5.89 -0.99 2.57
C VAL A 106 -6.72 -1.93 3.43
N ALA A 107 -7.64 -2.67 2.83
CA ALA A 107 -8.64 -3.42 3.55
C ALA A 107 -8.08 -4.68 4.24
N ALA A 108 -8.42 -4.89 5.53
CA ALA A 108 -8.21 -6.15 6.23
C ALA A 108 -9.17 -7.24 5.71
N ASP A 109 -10.41 -6.83 5.40
CA ASP A 109 -11.44 -7.66 4.79
C ASP A 109 -12.19 -6.82 3.76
N CYS A 110 -12.08 -7.21 2.50
CA CYS A 110 -12.65 -6.47 1.37
C CYS A 110 -14.18 -6.44 1.37
N GLN A 111 -14.87 -7.36 2.04
CA GLN A 111 -16.32 -7.40 2.12
C GLN A 111 -16.85 -6.66 3.36
N ALA A 112 -16.22 -6.87 4.49
CA ALA A 112 -16.69 -6.35 5.78
C ALA A 112 -16.58 -4.82 5.91
N LEU A 113 -15.70 -4.17 5.15
CA LEU A 113 -15.52 -2.71 5.18
C LEU A 113 -16.52 -1.94 4.31
N SER A 114 -17.33 -2.61 3.49
CA SER A 114 -18.33 -1.98 2.60
C SER A 114 -19.13 -0.89 3.31
N LYS A 115 -19.75 -1.22 4.44
CA LYS A 115 -20.62 -0.29 5.17
C LYS A 115 -19.90 0.98 5.63
N VAL A 116 -18.71 0.85 6.20
CA VAL A 116 -17.98 2.02 6.74
C VAL A 116 -17.41 2.89 5.62
N MET A 117 -17.09 2.30 4.45
CA MET A 117 -16.72 3.07 3.26
C MET A 117 -17.90 3.89 2.73
N LEU A 118 -19.10 3.32 2.70
CA LEU A 118 -20.32 4.06 2.35
C LEU A 118 -20.65 5.15 3.39
N GLU A 119 -20.41 4.92 4.70
CA GLU A 119 -20.51 5.96 5.74
C GLU A 119 -19.58 7.15 5.44
N ALA A 120 -18.37 6.91 4.90
CA ALA A 120 -17.45 7.97 4.49
C ALA A 120 -17.99 8.78 3.29
N LYS A 121 -18.51 8.10 2.27
CA LYS A 121 -19.14 8.76 1.11
C LYS A 121 -20.36 9.59 1.51
N ASP A 122 -21.22 9.06 2.38
CA ASP A 122 -22.40 9.80 2.91
C ASP A 122 -21.98 11.05 3.68
N ALA A 123 -20.79 11.06 4.28
CA ALA A 123 -20.18 12.22 4.92
C ALA A 123 -19.53 13.20 3.94
N GLY A 124 -19.54 12.92 2.63
CA GLY A 124 -18.94 13.76 1.59
C GLY A 124 -17.42 13.62 1.45
N ILE A 125 -16.84 12.53 1.97
CA ILE A 125 -15.42 12.22 1.91
C ILE A 125 -15.17 11.36 0.66
N SER A 126 -14.22 11.76 -0.20
CA SER A 126 -13.79 10.92 -1.32
C SER A 126 -13.05 9.68 -0.82
N THR A 127 -13.27 8.53 -1.47
CA THR A 127 -12.75 7.25 -1.01
C THR A 127 -11.86 6.57 -2.05
N ILE A 128 -10.74 6.01 -1.60
CA ILE A 128 -9.81 5.23 -2.42
C ILE A 128 -9.65 3.84 -1.82
N SER A 129 -9.97 2.81 -2.59
CA SER A 129 -9.51 1.45 -2.33
C SER A 129 -8.06 1.33 -2.83
N TYR A 130 -7.10 1.23 -1.91
CA TYR A 130 -5.69 1.15 -2.21
C TYR A 130 -5.20 -0.29 -2.16
N ASP A 131 -4.64 -0.76 -3.26
CA ASP A 131 -4.16 -2.13 -3.49
C ASP A 131 -5.29 -3.18 -3.48
N ARG A 132 -6.15 -3.22 -2.45
CA ARG A 132 -7.25 -4.16 -2.26
C ARG A 132 -8.59 -3.47 -2.49
N LEU A 133 -9.41 -4.00 -3.41
CA LEU A 133 -10.73 -3.44 -3.71
C LEU A 133 -11.75 -3.78 -2.62
N VAL A 134 -12.26 -2.78 -1.92
CA VAL A 134 -13.39 -2.96 -1.01
C VAL A 134 -14.65 -3.22 -1.83
N GLN A 135 -15.33 -4.35 -1.55
CA GLN A 135 -16.51 -4.80 -2.27
C GLN A 135 -17.74 -3.98 -1.87
N ASN A 136 -18.64 -3.72 -2.82
CA ASN A 136 -19.92 -3.02 -2.61
C ASN A 136 -19.77 -1.67 -1.90
N ALA A 137 -18.67 -0.94 -2.14
CA ALA A 137 -18.30 0.29 -1.44
C ALA A 137 -18.40 1.55 -2.29
N ASP A 138 -18.56 1.41 -3.62
CA ASP A 138 -18.63 2.54 -4.55
C ASP A 138 -17.46 3.52 -4.36
N SER A 139 -16.23 3.01 -4.21
CA SER A 139 -15.03 3.85 -4.07
C SER A 139 -14.88 4.79 -5.27
N ASP A 140 -14.39 6.02 -5.04
CA ASP A 140 -14.18 6.98 -6.13
C ASP A 140 -12.96 6.64 -6.97
N LEU A 141 -12.08 5.81 -6.43
CA LEU A 141 -10.91 5.23 -7.12
C LEU A 141 -10.55 3.88 -6.54
N TYR A 142 -10.23 2.92 -7.40
CA TYR A 142 -9.44 1.74 -7.07
C TYR A 142 -8.07 1.86 -7.72
N ILE A 143 -7.01 1.80 -6.92
CA ILE A 143 -5.63 1.86 -7.41
C ILE A 143 -4.84 0.66 -6.92
N SER A 144 -4.28 -0.12 -7.84
CA SER A 144 -3.60 -1.38 -7.55
C SER A 144 -2.61 -1.74 -8.67
N PHE A 145 -2.03 -2.94 -8.56
CA PHE A 145 -1.32 -3.60 -9.66
C PHE A 145 -2.28 -4.47 -10.48
N ASP A 146 -1.85 -4.84 -11.69
CA ASP A 146 -2.52 -5.90 -12.46
C ASP A 146 -2.22 -7.26 -11.82
N ASN A 147 -3.08 -7.66 -10.88
CA ASN A 147 -2.89 -8.89 -10.10
C ASN A 147 -3.16 -10.15 -10.93
N GLU A 148 -3.98 -10.09 -11.99
CA GLU A 148 -4.07 -11.21 -12.92
C GLU A 148 -2.73 -11.44 -13.64
N LYS A 149 -2.06 -10.34 -14.05
CA LYS A 149 -0.73 -10.42 -14.67
C LYS A 149 0.34 -10.98 -13.74
N VAL A 150 0.26 -10.69 -12.44
CA VAL A 150 1.11 -11.34 -11.43
C VAL A 150 0.96 -12.85 -11.49
N GLY A 151 -0.27 -13.36 -11.48
CA GLY A 151 -0.56 -14.79 -11.60
C GLY A 151 -0.08 -15.40 -12.91
N GLU A 152 -0.24 -14.68 -14.03
CA GLU A 152 0.32 -15.11 -15.33
C GLU A 152 1.84 -15.30 -15.26
N TYR A 153 2.58 -14.34 -14.71
CA TYR A 153 4.03 -14.42 -14.58
C TYR A 153 4.49 -15.61 -13.71
N MET A 154 3.80 -15.88 -12.61
CA MET A 154 4.07 -17.03 -11.77
C MET A 154 3.86 -18.35 -12.53
N ALA A 155 2.77 -18.45 -13.28
CA ALA A 155 2.44 -19.62 -14.09
C ALA A 155 3.47 -19.83 -15.20
N GLU A 156 3.83 -18.78 -15.95
CA GLU A 156 4.84 -18.82 -17.00
C GLU A 156 6.20 -19.31 -16.46
N ALA A 157 6.59 -18.85 -15.27
CA ALA A 157 7.82 -19.29 -14.62
C ALA A 157 7.80 -20.77 -14.26
N LEU A 158 6.70 -21.27 -13.66
CA LEU A 158 6.57 -22.70 -13.35
C LEU A 158 6.55 -23.56 -14.63
N MET A 159 5.85 -23.13 -15.68
CA MET A 159 5.86 -23.83 -16.96
C MET A 159 7.25 -23.90 -17.60
N LYS A 160 8.05 -22.84 -17.46
CA LYS A 160 9.44 -22.79 -17.96
C LYS A 160 10.34 -23.78 -17.21
N GLU A 161 10.19 -23.89 -15.89
CA GLU A 161 11.00 -24.77 -15.03
C GLU A 161 10.52 -26.24 -15.04
N ILE A 162 9.23 -26.47 -15.36
CA ILE A 162 8.59 -27.79 -15.35
C ILE A 162 7.98 -28.08 -16.73
N PRO A 163 8.78 -28.14 -17.81
CA PRO A 163 8.26 -28.22 -19.18
C PRO A 163 7.54 -29.55 -19.48
N GLU A 164 7.80 -30.60 -18.72
CA GLU A 164 7.14 -31.90 -18.85
C GLU A 164 5.80 -31.99 -18.10
N GLY A 165 5.39 -30.88 -17.42
CA GLY A 165 4.26 -30.87 -16.52
C GLY A 165 4.55 -31.60 -15.20
N GLY A 166 3.54 -31.65 -14.34
CA GLY A 166 3.62 -32.31 -13.04
C GLY A 166 2.77 -31.63 -11.96
N GLU A 167 2.84 -32.21 -10.78
CA GLU A 167 2.12 -31.74 -9.60
C GLU A 167 2.73 -30.47 -9.05
N ILE A 168 1.87 -29.51 -8.69
CA ILE A 168 2.26 -28.25 -8.05
C ILE A 168 1.36 -27.95 -6.87
N PHE A 169 1.86 -27.15 -5.91
CA PHE A 169 1.07 -26.61 -4.81
C PHE A 169 0.77 -25.14 -5.03
N MET A 170 -0.30 -24.67 -4.39
CA MET A 170 -0.70 -23.29 -4.35
C MET A 170 -0.93 -22.86 -2.89
N LEU A 171 0.03 -22.13 -2.30
CA LEU A 171 -0.04 -21.60 -0.94
C LEU A 171 -0.31 -20.10 -1.01
N GLN A 172 -1.54 -19.72 -0.77
CA GLN A 172 -2.09 -18.39 -1.07
C GLN A 172 -2.21 -17.51 0.18
N GLY A 173 -2.46 -16.22 -0.02
CA GLY A 173 -2.95 -15.32 1.02
C GLY A 173 -4.39 -15.61 1.44
N PRO A 174 -4.99 -14.77 2.32
CA PRO A 174 -6.33 -14.98 2.84
C PRO A 174 -7.41 -14.83 1.77
N GLU A 175 -8.50 -15.59 1.89
CA GLU A 175 -9.63 -15.54 0.94
C GLU A 175 -10.38 -14.20 0.94
N GLU A 176 -10.27 -13.45 2.06
CA GLU A 176 -10.88 -12.13 2.26
C GLU A 176 -10.21 -11.01 1.43
N ASP A 177 -9.01 -11.29 0.89
CA ASP A 177 -8.30 -10.37 0.00
C ASP A 177 -8.65 -10.67 -1.46
N ASN A 178 -9.28 -9.72 -2.14
CA ASN A 178 -9.67 -9.89 -3.55
C ASN A 178 -8.49 -10.10 -4.50
N ASN A 179 -7.29 -9.64 -4.15
CA ASN A 179 -6.10 -9.84 -4.98
C ASN A 179 -5.70 -11.31 -5.06
N VAL A 180 -5.93 -12.09 -3.99
CA VAL A 180 -5.68 -13.54 -3.98
C VAL A 180 -6.47 -14.22 -5.09
N LYS A 181 -7.74 -13.85 -5.24
CA LYS A 181 -8.58 -14.37 -6.34
C LYS A 181 -8.05 -13.96 -7.71
N LEU A 182 -7.68 -12.69 -7.90
CA LEU A 182 -7.18 -12.19 -9.20
C LEU A 182 -5.88 -12.89 -9.61
N VAL A 183 -4.93 -13.02 -8.67
CA VAL A 183 -3.67 -13.75 -8.92
C VAL A 183 -3.95 -15.21 -9.28
N ARG A 184 -4.83 -15.89 -8.55
CA ARG A 184 -5.25 -17.26 -8.86
C ARG A 184 -5.89 -17.37 -10.23
N ASP A 185 -6.83 -16.49 -10.58
CA ASP A 185 -7.54 -16.51 -11.86
C ASP A 185 -6.54 -16.35 -13.03
N GLY A 186 -5.57 -15.45 -12.91
CA GLY A 186 -4.49 -15.27 -13.88
C GLY A 186 -3.61 -16.51 -14.00
N PHE A 187 -3.20 -17.08 -12.86
CA PHE A 187 -2.38 -18.28 -12.80
C PHE A 187 -3.06 -19.49 -13.42
N GLU A 188 -4.29 -19.81 -13.00
CA GLU A 188 -5.06 -20.96 -13.49
C GLU A 188 -5.37 -20.85 -14.99
N ARG A 189 -5.63 -19.62 -15.48
CA ARG A 189 -5.84 -19.38 -16.91
C ARG A 189 -4.63 -19.80 -17.76
N VAL A 190 -3.41 -19.51 -17.30
CA VAL A 190 -2.17 -19.77 -18.02
C VAL A 190 -1.77 -21.25 -17.93
N ILE A 191 -1.86 -21.87 -16.74
CA ILE A 191 -1.48 -23.30 -16.60
C ILE A 191 -2.46 -24.24 -17.28
N LYS A 192 -3.63 -23.76 -17.68
CA LYS A 192 -4.67 -24.60 -18.32
C LYS A 192 -4.13 -25.29 -19.58
N GLY A 193 -4.02 -26.60 -19.53
CA GLY A 193 -3.53 -27.43 -20.64
C GLY A 193 -1.99 -27.49 -20.77
N SER A 194 -1.23 -26.93 -19.81
CA SER A 194 0.22 -27.01 -19.79
C SER A 194 0.80 -28.34 -19.29
N GLY A 195 -0.06 -29.18 -18.66
CA GLY A 195 0.37 -30.39 -17.97
C GLY A 195 0.73 -30.16 -16.49
N LEU A 196 0.70 -28.91 -15.99
CA LEU A 196 0.79 -28.63 -14.56
C LEU A 196 -0.57 -28.89 -13.90
N GLU A 197 -0.57 -29.57 -12.76
CA GLU A 197 -1.77 -29.92 -11.99
C GLU A 197 -1.64 -29.39 -10.54
N VAL A 198 -2.57 -28.55 -10.10
CA VAL A 198 -2.63 -28.10 -8.72
C VAL A 198 -3.27 -29.19 -7.87
N VAL A 199 -2.44 -29.92 -7.11
CA VAL A 199 -2.88 -31.07 -6.30
C VAL A 199 -3.07 -30.72 -4.82
N TYR A 200 -2.56 -29.58 -4.36
CA TYR A 200 -2.73 -29.09 -2.99
C TYR A 200 -2.89 -27.58 -2.98
N GLN A 201 -3.87 -27.10 -2.20
CA GLN A 201 -4.10 -25.66 -2.00
C GLN A 201 -4.32 -25.37 -0.53
N ALA A 202 -3.73 -24.25 -0.06
CA ALA A 202 -3.94 -23.75 1.28
C ALA A 202 -3.89 -22.21 1.30
N HIS A 203 -4.42 -21.64 2.37
CA HIS A 203 -4.46 -20.20 2.59
C HIS A 203 -3.77 -19.83 3.89
N CYS A 204 -3.04 -18.73 3.88
CA CYS A 204 -2.39 -18.14 5.07
C CYS A 204 -3.30 -16.98 5.58
N PRO A 205 -4.14 -17.19 6.61
CA PRO A 205 -5.01 -16.15 7.14
C PRO A 205 -4.21 -14.93 7.59
N GLY A 206 -4.70 -13.74 7.29
CA GLY A 206 -4.05 -12.48 7.64
C GLY A 206 -2.63 -12.31 7.05
N TRP A 207 -2.28 -13.07 5.99
CA TRP A 207 -0.94 -13.12 5.39
C TRP A 207 0.17 -13.58 6.37
N LEU A 208 -0.19 -14.34 7.42
CA LEU A 208 0.76 -14.90 8.38
C LEU A 208 1.52 -16.08 7.74
N ALA A 209 2.71 -15.79 7.24
CA ALA A 209 3.50 -16.73 6.44
C ALA A 209 3.89 -18.01 7.20
N GLU A 210 3.95 -17.97 8.54
CA GLU A 210 4.29 -19.12 9.38
C GLU A 210 3.36 -20.32 9.13
N GLN A 211 2.10 -20.08 8.77
CA GLN A 211 1.14 -21.11 8.43
C GLN A 211 1.61 -21.96 7.24
N ALA A 212 2.29 -21.37 6.27
CA ALA A 212 2.77 -22.07 5.10
C ALA A 212 3.72 -23.24 5.40
N ALA A 213 4.42 -23.23 6.55
CA ALA A 213 5.28 -24.34 6.96
C ALA A 213 4.48 -25.62 7.27
N GLU A 214 3.35 -25.48 7.98
CA GLU A 214 2.47 -26.61 8.31
C GLU A 214 1.78 -27.11 7.04
N ASP A 215 1.24 -26.21 6.23
CA ASP A 215 0.56 -26.53 4.97
C ASP A 215 1.50 -27.24 3.97
N LEU A 216 2.73 -26.74 3.83
CA LEU A 216 3.74 -27.39 3.00
C LEU A 216 4.04 -28.83 3.48
N ASN A 217 4.26 -28.99 4.79
CA ASN A 217 4.55 -30.31 5.35
C ASN A 217 3.38 -31.28 5.16
N GLU A 218 2.15 -30.81 5.27
CA GLU A 218 0.96 -31.62 5.02
C GLU A 218 0.84 -32.00 3.54
N GLY A 219 1.03 -31.01 2.64
CA GLY A 219 1.04 -31.27 1.19
C GLY A 219 2.13 -32.28 0.79
N LEU A 220 3.36 -32.15 1.30
CA LEU A 220 4.47 -33.04 1.00
C LEU A 220 4.28 -34.48 1.50
N LYS A 221 3.49 -34.71 2.58
CA LYS A 221 3.10 -36.06 3.02
C LYS A 221 2.17 -36.73 2.02
N GLN A 222 1.26 -35.97 1.42
CA GLN A 222 0.27 -36.47 0.47
C GLN A 222 0.84 -36.60 -0.94
N PHE A 223 1.66 -35.62 -1.36
CA PHE A 223 2.22 -35.50 -2.72
C PHE A 223 3.75 -35.29 -2.65
N PRO A 224 4.54 -36.34 -2.36
CA PRO A 224 5.97 -36.21 -2.15
C PRO A 224 6.76 -35.81 -3.41
N ASP A 225 6.21 -36.06 -4.59
CA ASP A 225 6.85 -35.86 -5.90
C ASP A 225 6.49 -34.50 -6.54
N VAL A 226 5.88 -33.59 -5.77
CA VAL A 226 5.59 -32.21 -6.22
C VAL A 226 6.81 -31.54 -6.82
N LYS A 227 6.61 -30.79 -7.92
CA LYS A 227 7.67 -30.15 -8.71
C LYS A 227 7.80 -28.65 -8.49
N GLY A 228 6.69 -27.99 -8.14
CA GLY A 228 6.67 -26.54 -7.98
C GLY A 228 5.65 -26.06 -6.95
N ILE A 229 5.86 -24.83 -6.47
CA ILE A 229 5.01 -24.20 -5.48
C ILE A 229 4.77 -22.75 -5.89
N MET A 230 3.50 -22.40 -6.09
CA MET A 230 3.04 -21.02 -6.19
C MET A 230 2.80 -20.50 -4.78
N CYS A 231 3.55 -19.47 -4.38
CA CYS A 231 3.41 -18.78 -3.11
C CYS A 231 2.70 -17.45 -3.32
N GLY A 232 1.71 -17.15 -2.48
CA GLY A 232 0.90 -15.94 -2.57
C GLY A 232 1.72 -14.65 -2.50
N ASN A 233 2.87 -14.67 -1.79
CA ASN A 233 3.85 -13.58 -1.76
C ASN A 233 5.25 -14.11 -1.39
N ASP A 234 6.22 -13.20 -1.30
CA ASP A 234 7.62 -13.53 -1.02
C ASP A 234 7.86 -13.92 0.46
N ASP A 235 7.03 -13.47 1.40
CA ASP A 235 7.07 -13.93 2.80
C ASP A 235 6.66 -15.40 2.91
N ILE A 236 5.57 -15.79 2.24
CA ILE A 236 5.15 -17.21 2.13
C ILE A 236 6.25 -18.03 1.43
N ALA A 237 6.85 -17.50 0.36
CA ALA A 237 7.97 -18.17 -0.32
C ALA A 237 9.19 -18.30 0.60
N SER A 238 9.46 -17.33 1.49
CA SER A 238 10.52 -17.44 2.49
C SER A 238 10.30 -18.62 3.42
N GLN A 239 9.09 -18.76 3.93
CA GLN A 239 8.75 -19.85 4.84
C GLN A 239 8.79 -21.22 4.16
N VAL A 240 8.31 -21.27 2.91
CA VAL A 240 8.39 -22.48 2.07
C VAL A 240 9.86 -22.90 1.86
N VAL A 241 10.73 -21.98 1.44
CA VAL A 241 12.14 -22.30 1.18
C VAL A 241 12.86 -22.71 2.47
N ASN A 242 12.59 -22.05 3.61
CA ASN A 242 13.14 -22.40 4.91
C ASN A 242 12.74 -23.84 5.31
N THR A 243 11.45 -24.17 5.18
CA THR A 243 10.95 -25.53 5.48
C THR A 243 11.56 -26.59 4.55
N LEU A 244 11.72 -26.30 3.25
CA LEU A 244 12.41 -27.18 2.31
C LEU A 244 13.90 -27.33 2.65
N ALA A 245 14.56 -26.32 3.20
CA ALA A 245 15.96 -26.36 3.60
C ALA A 245 16.20 -27.34 4.77
N GLU A 246 15.26 -27.47 5.70
CA GLU A 246 15.33 -28.43 6.81
C GLU A 246 15.48 -29.89 6.32
N THR A 247 14.89 -30.18 5.15
CA THR A 247 14.94 -31.49 4.50
C THR A 247 15.93 -31.55 3.33
N ARG A 248 16.75 -30.50 3.14
CA ARG A 248 17.72 -30.35 2.04
C ARG A 248 17.07 -30.37 0.65
N ARG A 249 15.85 -29.86 0.56
CA ARG A 249 15.09 -29.76 -0.70
C ARG A 249 15.04 -28.32 -1.25
N ALA A 250 15.59 -27.33 -0.56
CA ALA A 250 15.68 -25.97 -1.09
C ALA A 250 16.42 -25.96 -2.42
N GLY A 251 15.85 -25.33 -3.45
CA GLY A 251 16.37 -25.31 -4.82
C GLY A 251 16.09 -26.57 -5.64
N SER A 252 15.39 -27.59 -5.08
CA SER A 252 14.98 -28.77 -5.84
C SER A 252 13.54 -28.69 -6.38
N LEU A 253 12.77 -27.70 -5.93
CA LEU A 253 11.43 -27.38 -6.41
C LEU A 253 11.44 -25.96 -6.98
N ALA A 254 10.66 -25.72 -8.03
CA ALA A 254 10.42 -24.40 -8.55
C ALA A 254 9.51 -23.62 -7.57
N VAL A 255 9.98 -22.52 -7.00
CA VAL A 255 9.22 -21.67 -6.06
C VAL A 255 9.04 -20.30 -6.68
N VAL A 256 7.81 -19.81 -6.75
CA VAL A 256 7.47 -18.49 -7.28
C VAL A 256 6.75 -17.65 -6.24
N GLY A 257 6.93 -16.33 -6.30
CA GLY A 257 6.33 -15.37 -5.37
C GLY A 257 6.07 -14.01 -6.03
N GLN A 258 5.70 -13.03 -5.23
CA GLN A 258 5.52 -11.64 -5.66
C GLN A 258 5.99 -10.68 -4.57
N ASP A 259 6.11 -9.43 -4.92
CA ASP A 259 6.44 -8.19 -4.20
C ASP A 259 7.89 -7.71 -4.40
N GLY A 260 8.83 -8.59 -4.73
CA GLY A 260 10.24 -8.22 -4.97
C GLY A 260 11.01 -7.90 -3.70
N ASP A 261 10.71 -8.61 -2.60
CA ASP A 261 11.38 -8.42 -1.32
C ASP A 261 12.87 -8.77 -1.41
N ILE A 262 13.69 -8.10 -0.58
CA ILE A 262 15.14 -8.32 -0.59
C ILE A 262 15.51 -9.80 -0.38
N ALA A 263 14.81 -10.49 0.53
CA ALA A 263 15.02 -11.91 0.78
C ALA A 263 14.67 -12.80 -0.44
N ALA A 264 13.64 -12.42 -1.21
CA ALA A 264 13.30 -13.12 -2.45
C ALA A 264 14.36 -12.89 -3.53
N CYS A 265 14.83 -11.65 -3.69
CA CYS A 265 15.92 -11.32 -4.61
C CYS A 265 17.20 -12.12 -4.30
N GLN A 266 17.56 -12.26 -3.01
CA GLN A 266 18.66 -13.10 -2.54
C GLN A 266 18.44 -14.58 -2.93
N ARG A 267 17.27 -15.15 -2.64
CA ARG A 267 16.95 -16.55 -2.97
C ARG A 267 16.94 -16.81 -4.48
N ILE A 268 16.53 -15.84 -5.28
CA ILE A 268 16.55 -15.95 -6.75
C ILE A 268 17.99 -16.04 -7.26
N VAL A 269 18.91 -15.20 -6.78
CA VAL A 269 20.32 -15.25 -7.21
C VAL A 269 21.05 -16.46 -6.64
N GLU A 270 20.62 -17.00 -5.49
CA GLU A 270 21.09 -18.23 -4.88
C GLU A 270 20.52 -19.50 -5.56
N GLY A 271 19.40 -19.38 -6.27
CA GLY A 271 18.74 -20.49 -6.98
C GLY A 271 17.78 -21.31 -6.12
N THR A 272 17.26 -20.75 -5.01
CA THR A 272 16.27 -21.40 -4.14
C THR A 272 14.84 -20.87 -4.34
N GLN A 273 14.69 -19.78 -5.10
CA GLN A 273 13.43 -19.28 -5.64
C GLN A 273 13.62 -19.00 -7.14
N THR A 274 12.59 -19.25 -7.94
CA THR A 274 12.66 -19.15 -9.41
C THR A 274 12.47 -17.70 -9.87
N MET A 275 11.43 -17.04 -9.35
CA MET A 275 11.10 -15.67 -9.69
C MET A 275 10.28 -14.99 -8.60
N THR A 276 10.19 -13.66 -8.70
CA THR A 276 9.20 -12.84 -8.02
C THR A 276 8.53 -11.89 -9.01
N ALA A 277 7.23 -11.66 -8.89
CA ALA A 277 6.56 -10.58 -9.61
C ALA A 277 6.76 -9.28 -8.81
N TYR A 278 7.70 -8.46 -9.26
CA TYR A 278 8.00 -7.20 -8.59
C TYR A 278 6.89 -6.18 -8.77
N LYS A 279 6.52 -5.55 -7.69
CA LYS A 279 5.56 -4.45 -7.62
C LYS A 279 6.26 -3.19 -7.14
N SER A 280 6.32 -2.15 -7.99
CA SER A 280 6.91 -0.85 -7.62
C SER A 280 5.98 -0.11 -6.65
N VAL A 281 6.03 -0.51 -5.37
CA VAL A 281 5.13 -0.02 -4.33
C VAL A 281 5.28 1.47 -4.08
N GLU A 282 6.51 1.98 -4.14
CA GLU A 282 6.81 3.40 -4.03
C GLU A 282 6.13 4.20 -5.14
N SER A 283 6.21 3.73 -6.39
CA SER A 283 5.55 4.38 -7.53
C SER A 283 4.02 4.33 -7.42
N LEU A 284 3.45 3.23 -6.94
CA LEU A 284 2.01 3.12 -6.70
C LEU A 284 1.56 4.10 -5.60
N ALA A 285 2.30 4.18 -4.50
CA ALA A 285 2.01 5.06 -3.38
C ALA A 285 2.11 6.54 -3.77
N GLU A 286 3.15 6.92 -4.53
CA GLU A 286 3.29 8.28 -5.07
C GLU A 286 2.12 8.64 -6.00
N LYS A 287 1.72 7.70 -6.85
CA LYS A 287 0.57 7.89 -7.75
C LYS A 287 -0.73 8.03 -6.98
N ALA A 288 -0.94 7.20 -5.95
CA ALA A 288 -2.12 7.26 -5.10
C ALA A 288 -2.21 8.57 -4.32
N ALA A 289 -1.11 9.05 -3.75
CA ALA A 289 -1.05 10.34 -3.07
C ALA A 289 -1.41 11.49 -4.02
N ALA A 290 -0.87 11.49 -5.25
CA ALA A 290 -1.19 12.49 -6.26
C ALA A 290 -2.67 12.44 -6.67
N MET A 291 -3.25 11.24 -6.81
CA MET A 291 -4.67 11.08 -7.13
C MET A 291 -5.57 11.47 -5.94
N ALA A 292 -5.17 11.19 -4.71
CA ALA A 292 -5.90 11.63 -3.51
C ALA A 292 -5.98 13.17 -3.45
N VAL A 293 -4.88 13.88 -3.68
CA VAL A 293 -4.88 15.35 -3.73
C VAL A 293 -5.78 15.88 -4.85
N LYS A 294 -5.78 15.24 -6.03
CA LYS A 294 -6.69 15.61 -7.13
C LYS A 294 -8.15 15.38 -6.76
N LEU A 295 -8.50 14.26 -6.14
CA LEU A 295 -9.86 13.99 -5.65
C LEU A 295 -10.32 15.05 -4.67
N ALA A 296 -9.49 15.40 -3.68
CA ALA A 296 -9.78 16.46 -2.72
C ALA A 296 -10.07 17.82 -3.37
N LYS A 297 -9.40 18.09 -4.49
CA LYS A 297 -9.57 19.35 -5.25
C LYS A 297 -10.67 19.27 -6.32
N GLY A 298 -11.32 18.11 -6.49
CA GLY A 298 -12.31 17.89 -7.55
C GLY A 298 -11.71 17.93 -8.97
N GLU A 299 -10.41 17.63 -9.08
CA GLU A 299 -9.69 17.62 -10.35
C GLU A 299 -9.86 16.29 -11.10
N ASN A 300 -9.71 16.31 -12.43
CA ASN A 300 -9.75 15.10 -13.23
C ASN A 300 -8.53 14.20 -12.93
N LEU A 301 -8.77 12.93 -12.62
CA LEU A 301 -7.73 11.96 -12.34
C LEU A 301 -6.91 11.55 -13.57
N GLY A 302 -7.44 11.77 -14.78
CA GLY A 302 -6.78 11.38 -16.04
C GLY A 302 -6.76 9.86 -16.25
N LEU A 303 -7.83 9.17 -15.82
CA LEU A 303 -8.00 7.73 -16.03
C LEU A 303 -8.45 7.43 -17.46
N ASP A 304 -8.10 6.23 -17.95
CA ASP A 304 -8.40 5.76 -19.32
C ASP A 304 -9.87 5.28 -19.48
N GLY A 305 -10.72 5.56 -18.51
CA GLY A 305 -12.10 5.08 -18.47
C GLY A 305 -12.24 3.60 -18.08
N LYS A 306 -11.17 2.98 -17.59
CA LYS A 306 -11.21 1.62 -17.03
C LYS A 306 -11.97 1.61 -15.71
N THR A 307 -12.79 0.59 -15.52
CA THR A 307 -13.49 0.32 -14.25
C THR A 307 -13.29 -1.12 -13.83
N MET A 308 -13.38 -1.36 -12.52
CA MET A 308 -13.45 -2.68 -11.91
C MET A 308 -14.78 -2.77 -11.16
N ASN A 309 -15.55 -3.85 -11.39
CA ASN A 309 -16.78 -4.06 -10.65
C ASN A 309 -16.48 -4.55 -9.23
N ASP A 310 -16.99 -3.82 -8.23
CA ASP A 310 -16.82 -4.15 -6.81
C ASP A 310 -17.90 -5.09 -6.25
N GLY A 311 -18.71 -5.67 -7.12
CA GLY A 311 -19.88 -6.47 -6.79
C GLY A 311 -21.20 -5.73 -6.98
N SER A 312 -21.23 -4.40 -6.82
CA SER A 312 -22.41 -3.56 -6.99
C SER A 312 -22.19 -2.35 -7.90
N TYR A 313 -20.96 -1.85 -7.97
CA TYR A 313 -20.61 -0.62 -8.67
C TYR A 313 -19.43 -0.83 -9.59
N ASP A 314 -19.36 -0.05 -10.67
CA ASP A 314 -18.22 0.00 -11.58
C ASP A 314 -17.28 1.11 -11.14
N VAL A 315 -16.32 0.76 -10.28
CA VAL A 315 -15.35 1.68 -9.65
C VAL A 315 -14.28 2.09 -10.67
N PRO A 316 -14.03 3.39 -10.87
CA PRO A 316 -12.92 3.86 -11.69
C PRO A 316 -11.59 3.30 -11.17
N CYS A 317 -10.73 2.78 -12.05
CA CYS A 317 -9.51 2.13 -11.60
C CYS A 317 -8.26 2.57 -12.35
N TYR A 318 -7.13 2.44 -11.65
CA TYR A 318 -5.78 2.58 -12.21
C TYR A 318 -4.96 1.35 -11.83
N PHE A 319 -4.43 0.65 -12.81
CA PHE A 319 -3.55 -0.49 -12.61
C PHE A 319 -2.14 -0.19 -13.08
N MET A 320 -1.17 -0.49 -12.22
CA MET A 320 0.24 -0.48 -12.55
C MET A 320 0.68 -1.88 -12.94
N GLU A 321 1.46 -1.98 -14.00
CA GLU A 321 2.00 -3.26 -14.46
C GLU A 321 3.05 -3.77 -13.46
N PRO A 322 2.98 -5.06 -13.04
CA PRO A 322 4.08 -5.70 -12.33
C PRO A 322 5.23 -6.03 -13.27
N GLU A 323 6.41 -6.28 -12.74
CA GLU A 323 7.56 -6.72 -13.52
C GLU A 323 7.96 -8.14 -13.18
N TYR A 324 8.17 -8.98 -14.18
CA TYR A 324 8.73 -10.32 -14.01
C TYR A 324 10.20 -10.21 -13.63
N VAL A 325 10.60 -10.75 -12.47
CA VAL A 325 12.00 -10.75 -12.00
C VAL A 325 12.50 -12.17 -11.77
N SER A 326 13.56 -12.50 -12.46
CA SER A 326 14.31 -13.74 -12.31
C SER A 326 15.81 -13.45 -12.19
N ARG A 327 16.62 -14.49 -12.07
CA ARG A 327 18.07 -14.33 -12.05
C ARG A 327 18.62 -13.65 -13.30
N GLU A 328 17.95 -13.81 -14.45
CA GLU A 328 18.41 -13.31 -15.75
C GLU A 328 18.34 -11.77 -15.85
N ASN A 329 17.35 -11.16 -15.21
CA ASN A 329 17.11 -9.70 -15.27
C ASN A 329 17.18 -8.99 -13.91
N MET A 330 17.68 -9.67 -12.86
CA MET A 330 17.82 -9.14 -11.51
C MET A 330 18.56 -7.79 -11.48
N ASP A 331 19.68 -7.72 -12.19
CA ASP A 331 20.49 -6.49 -12.22
C ASP A 331 19.73 -5.35 -12.88
N GLN A 332 19.05 -5.61 -13.99
CA GLN A 332 18.34 -4.59 -14.74
C GLN A 332 17.14 -4.04 -13.97
N VAL A 333 16.30 -4.92 -13.41
CA VAL A 333 15.03 -4.50 -12.79
C VAL A 333 15.26 -4.03 -11.35
N ILE A 334 16.00 -4.78 -10.56
CA ILE A 334 16.12 -4.52 -9.12
C ILE A 334 17.28 -3.59 -8.80
N ILE A 335 18.48 -3.85 -9.36
CA ILE A 335 19.67 -3.07 -8.99
C ILE A 335 19.69 -1.72 -9.74
N GLU A 336 19.60 -1.74 -11.08
CA GLU A 336 19.60 -0.52 -11.90
C GLU A 336 18.30 0.27 -11.72
N GLY A 337 17.18 -0.43 -11.42
CA GLY A 337 15.92 0.17 -11.01
C GLY A 337 15.95 0.86 -9.64
N GLY A 338 17.02 0.65 -8.84
CA GLY A 338 17.21 1.30 -7.55
C GLY A 338 16.35 0.74 -6.42
N VAL A 339 15.79 -0.47 -6.60
CA VAL A 339 14.93 -1.13 -5.62
C VAL A 339 15.74 -1.63 -4.42
N HIS A 340 16.80 -2.39 -4.70
CA HIS A 340 17.73 -2.91 -3.69
C HIS A 340 19.18 -2.72 -4.15
N SER A 341 20.10 -2.62 -3.18
CA SER A 341 21.50 -2.52 -3.53
C SER A 341 22.08 -3.86 -4.01
N ARG A 342 23.05 -3.80 -4.91
CA ARG A 342 23.74 -5.03 -5.39
C ARG A 342 24.39 -5.79 -4.23
N ASP A 343 24.98 -5.12 -3.27
CA ASP A 343 25.68 -5.77 -2.16
C ASP A 343 24.70 -6.50 -1.24
N ASP A 344 23.47 -6.00 -1.08
CA ASP A 344 22.42 -6.68 -0.31
C ASP A 344 21.86 -7.89 -1.08
N VAL A 345 21.55 -7.74 -2.37
CA VAL A 345 20.99 -8.84 -3.19
C VAL A 345 21.98 -10.00 -3.33
N TYR A 346 23.25 -9.72 -3.58
CA TYR A 346 24.30 -10.75 -3.80
C TYR A 346 25.10 -11.08 -2.54
N LEU A 347 24.53 -10.83 -1.34
CA LEU A 347 25.21 -10.98 -0.05
C LEU A 347 25.90 -12.34 0.12
N ASN A 348 25.22 -13.43 -0.28
CA ASN A 348 25.67 -14.80 -0.10
C ASN A 348 26.24 -15.44 -1.39
N VAL A 349 26.23 -14.72 -2.50
CA VAL A 349 26.75 -15.22 -3.78
C VAL A 349 28.17 -14.72 -3.98
N GLN A 350 29.13 -15.65 -4.08
CA GLN A 350 30.54 -15.27 -4.35
C GLN A 350 30.64 -14.55 -5.68
N LYS A 351 31.32 -13.40 -5.66
CA LYS A 351 31.60 -12.56 -6.83
C LYS A 351 32.57 -13.25 -7.79
#